data_6c99705127d6d9f61d4343f386221e86
#
_entry.id   6c99705127d6d9f61d4343f386221e86
#
_cell.length_a   1.000
_cell.length_b   1.000
_cell.length_c   1.000
_cell.angle_alpha   90.00
_cell.angle_beta   90.00
_cell.angle_gamma   90.00
#
_symmetry.space_group_name_H-M   'P 1'
#
loop_
_entity.id
_entity.type
_entity.pdbx_description
1 polymer ?
#
loop_
_entity_poly.entity_id
_entity_poly.type
_entity_poly.pdbx_seq_one_letter_code
_entity_poly.pdbx_strand_id
1 'polypeptide(L)'
;MNELQLKYGCNPNQKPARVFMDDGTDLPITVLNGRPGYINLLDALNGWQLVKELKEATGLPAATSFKHVSPAGAAVGLPLSDTLKQIYFTDGVELTPLACAYARARGADRMSSFGDFISLSDECDEATALLIKKEVSDGVLAPSYSAKALEILKAKKNGNYLVIQIDPNYVPADLEKKQVFGVTFEQGHNFLKIDEQSALSNIVTKNKTLSEDDKRNLIISLIVLKYTQSNSVCFVKDGQAIGLGAGQQSRVHCTRLAGQKADNWWLRQSPKVLGLQFVDGIKRADRDNAIDVYIGEEYMDVLADGKWQNIFKVKPEVFTREEKADWISKNTNVAVGSDAFFPFGDNIERARKSGVTVVVQPGGSVRDDLVIKAADDYGMTMCFNGIRLFHH
;
A
#
# COMPACT_ATOMS: atom_id res chain seq x y z
N MET A 1 10.95 -12.15 25.91
CA MET A 1 9.62 -12.80 26.14
C MET A 1 9.42 -13.81 25.04
N ASN A 2 9.36 -15.09 25.37
CA ASN A 2 9.26 -16.18 24.38
C ASN A 2 7.82 -16.51 23.94
N GLU A 3 6.80 -15.97 24.60
CA GLU A 3 5.39 -16.20 24.29
C GLU A 3 4.53 -14.98 24.63
N LEU A 4 3.50 -14.73 23.82
CA LEU A 4 2.47 -13.71 24.05
C LEU A 4 1.08 -14.35 23.96
N GLN A 5 0.32 -14.35 25.04
CA GLN A 5 -1.07 -14.80 25.06
C GLN A 5 -1.98 -13.78 24.42
N LEU A 6 -2.85 -14.23 23.54
CA LEU A 6 -3.82 -13.40 22.82
C LEU A 6 -5.25 -13.65 23.35
N LYS A 7 -6.11 -12.67 23.19
CA LYS A 7 -7.50 -12.79 23.61
C LYS A 7 -8.27 -13.85 22.83
N TYR A 8 -7.98 -13.98 21.53
CA TYR A 8 -8.49 -14.98 20.58
C TYR A 8 -7.63 -14.95 19.29
N GLY A 9 -7.81 -15.91 18.42
CA GLY A 9 -7.15 -15.99 17.12
C GLY A 9 -7.74 -15.02 16.08
N CYS A 10 -7.95 -15.44 14.85
CA CYS A 10 -8.60 -14.60 13.83
C CYS A 10 -10.02 -14.20 14.22
N ASN A 11 -10.74 -15.07 14.92
CA ASN A 11 -12.13 -14.84 15.33
C ASN A 11 -12.32 -15.09 16.84
N PRO A 12 -13.33 -14.45 17.48
CA PRO A 12 -13.56 -14.56 18.91
C PRO A 12 -13.79 -15.97 19.47
N ASN A 13 -14.26 -16.90 18.62
CA ASN A 13 -14.45 -18.31 18.96
C ASN A 13 -13.18 -19.16 18.88
N GLN A 14 -12.11 -18.64 18.28
CA GLN A 14 -10.82 -19.34 18.13
C GLN A 14 -9.95 -19.13 19.36
N LYS A 15 -10.20 -19.93 20.39
CA LYS A 15 -9.49 -19.91 21.68
C LYS A 15 -9.05 -21.33 22.07
N PRO A 16 -7.88 -21.46 22.74
CA PRO A 16 -6.90 -20.44 23.11
C PRO A 16 -6.15 -19.88 21.89
N ALA A 17 -5.46 -18.73 22.07
CA ALA A 17 -4.61 -18.15 21.04
C ALA A 17 -3.33 -17.57 21.67
N ARG A 18 -2.19 -17.79 21.02
CA ARG A 18 -0.88 -17.30 21.43
C ARG A 18 0.04 -17.10 20.24
N VAL A 19 1.10 -16.34 20.45
CA VAL A 19 2.22 -16.17 19.52
C VAL A 19 3.51 -16.56 20.26
N PHE A 20 4.36 -17.34 19.65
CA PHE A 20 5.61 -17.84 20.24
C PHE A 20 6.61 -18.22 19.15
N MET A 21 7.86 -18.40 19.52
CA MET A 21 8.91 -18.90 18.63
C MET A 21 9.01 -20.43 18.77
N ASP A 22 8.98 -21.16 17.66
CA ASP A 22 9.05 -22.64 17.65
C ASP A 22 10.33 -23.19 18.31
N ASP A 23 11.44 -22.45 18.22
CA ASP A 23 12.73 -22.79 18.84
C ASP A 23 12.85 -22.41 20.32
N GLY A 24 11.79 -21.80 20.88
CA GLY A 24 11.74 -21.35 22.28
C GLY A 24 12.53 -20.08 22.59
N THR A 25 13.08 -19.41 21.57
CA THR A 25 13.75 -18.12 21.73
C THR A 25 12.76 -17.00 22.04
N ASP A 26 13.24 -15.81 22.35
CA ASP A 26 12.41 -14.64 22.58
C ASP A 26 11.78 -14.14 21.24
N LEU A 27 10.56 -13.62 21.33
CA LEU A 27 9.89 -12.96 20.22
C LEU A 27 10.73 -11.76 19.74
N PRO A 28 10.86 -11.53 18.43
CA PRO A 28 11.59 -10.37 17.89
C PRO A 28 10.85 -9.04 18.09
N ILE A 29 9.78 -9.04 18.84
CA ILE A 29 8.93 -7.87 19.11
C ILE A 29 8.75 -7.61 20.60
N THR A 30 8.60 -6.33 20.96
CA THR A 30 8.22 -5.87 22.29
C THR A 30 6.98 -4.97 22.19
N VAL A 31 5.93 -5.31 22.93
CA VAL A 31 4.73 -4.47 23.02
C VAL A 31 4.99 -3.35 24.01
N LEU A 32 5.12 -2.11 23.53
CA LEU A 32 5.38 -0.92 24.35
C LEU A 32 4.11 -0.30 24.92
N ASN A 33 2.96 -0.52 24.27
CA ASN A 33 1.65 -0.05 24.72
C ASN A 33 0.53 -0.84 24.05
N GLY A 34 -0.63 -0.91 24.68
CA GLY A 34 -1.81 -1.59 24.14
C GLY A 34 -1.75 -3.12 24.25
N ARG A 35 -2.68 -3.78 23.56
CA ARG A 35 -2.76 -5.25 23.50
C ARG A 35 -2.96 -5.70 22.05
N PRO A 36 -2.03 -6.44 21.46
CA PRO A 36 -2.17 -6.89 20.08
C PRO A 36 -3.22 -7.98 19.93
N GLY A 37 -3.95 -7.94 18.83
CA GLY A 37 -4.72 -9.05 18.32
C GLY A 37 -3.90 -9.93 17.37
N TYR A 38 -4.42 -11.11 17.05
CA TYR A 38 -3.80 -12.06 16.13
C TYR A 38 -3.54 -11.44 14.76
N ILE A 39 -4.56 -10.79 14.17
CA ILE A 39 -4.44 -10.15 12.84
C ILE A 39 -3.49 -8.95 12.89
N ASN A 40 -3.49 -8.18 13.99
CA ASN A 40 -2.55 -7.06 14.12
C ASN A 40 -1.08 -7.51 14.02
N LEU A 41 -0.74 -8.67 14.60
CA LEU A 41 0.62 -9.20 14.51
C LEU A 41 0.96 -9.74 13.12
N LEU A 42 0.00 -10.34 12.42
CA LEU A 42 0.19 -10.72 11.02
C LEU A 42 0.47 -9.49 10.14
N ASP A 43 -0.33 -8.43 10.29
CA ASP A 43 -0.13 -7.18 9.57
C ASP A 43 1.22 -6.52 9.93
N ALA A 44 1.55 -6.45 11.21
CA ALA A 44 2.79 -5.87 11.72
C ALA A 44 4.04 -6.55 11.14
N LEU A 45 4.10 -7.88 11.20
CA LEU A 45 5.28 -8.64 10.80
C LEU A 45 5.46 -8.71 9.28
N ASN A 46 4.36 -8.80 8.51
CA ASN A 46 4.43 -8.67 7.05
C ASN A 46 4.80 -7.24 6.63
N GLY A 47 4.20 -6.24 7.28
CA GLY A 47 4.52 -4.84 7.02
C GLY A 47 5.97 -4.48 7.33
N TRP A 48 6.55 -5.06 8.41
CA TRP A 48 7.96 -4.88 8.74
C TRP A 48 8.90 -5.37 7.63
N GLN A 49 8.68 -6.60 7.16
CA GLN A 49 9.50 -7.17 6.09
C GLN A 49 9.44 -6.29 4.85
N LEU A 50 8.25 -5.83 4.46
CA LEU A 50 8.05 -4.96 3.31
C LEU A 50 8.83 -3.64 3.45
N VAL A 51 8.71 -2.92 4.55
CA VAL A 51 9.39 -1.62 4.71
C VAL A 51 10.89 -1.75 4.86
N LYS A 52 11.37 -2.85 5.48
CA LYS A 52 12.80 -3.16 5.56
C LYS A 52 13.40 -3.36 4.17
N GLU A 53 12.77 -4.17 3.31
CA GLU A 53 13.22 -4.39 1.94
C GLU A 53 13.12 -3.12 1.08
N LEU A 54 12.06 -2.31 1.22
CA LEU A 54 11.96 -1.02 0.53
C LEU A 54 13.12 -0.09 0.88
N LYS A 55 13.45 0.00 2.16
CA LYS A 55 14.59 0.81 2.61
C LYS A 55 15.92 0.28 2.08
N GLU A 56 16.13 -1.03 2.15
CA GLU A 56 17.35 -1.66 1.62
C GLU A 56 17.52 -1.44 0.11
N ALA A 57 16.44 -1.55 -0.66
CA ALA A 57 16.47 -1.42 -2.11
C ALA A 57 16.60 0.04 -2.59
N THR A 58 16.04 1.01 -1.86
CA THR A 58 15.97 2.41 -2.31
C THR A 58 16.87 3.37 -1.54
N GLY A 59 17.39 2.97 -0.38
CA GLY A 59 18.14 3.85 0.53
C GLY A 59 17.29 4.91 1.22
N LEU A 60 15.97 4.89 1.05
CA LEU A 60 15.03 5.88 1.58
C LEU A 60 14.23 5.30 2.75
N PRO A 61 13.85 6.10 3.76
CA PRO A 61 12.86 5.69 4.75
C PRO A 61 11.58 5.23 4.07
N ALA A 62 10.95 4.17 4.62
CA ALA A 62 9.76 3.56 4.06
C ALA A 62 8.66 3.38 5.10
N ALA A 63 7.42 3.40 4.64
CA ALA A 63 6.25 3.12 5.46
C ALA A 63 5.23 2.30 4.67
N THR A 64 4.40 1.55 5.40
CA THR A 64 3.25 0.86 4.82
C THR A 64 2.02 0.97 5.71
N SER A 65 0.86 0.95 5.07
CA SER A 65 -0.47 0.80 5.65
C SER A 65 -0.94 -0.61 5.32
N PHE A 66 -1.07 -1.47 6.32
CA PHE A 66 -1.47 -2.87 6.17
C PHE A 66 -2.88 -3.11 6.68
N LYS A 67 -3.63 -3.95 5.99
CA LYS A 67 -4.96 -4.38 6.42
C LYS A 67 -5.32 -5.73 5.81
N HIS A 68 -5.83 -6.66 6.65
CA HIS A 68 -6.18 -8.01 6.22
C HIS A 68 -5.03 -8.74 5.52
N VAL A 69 -3.83 -8.64 6.11
CA VAL A 69 -2.60 -9.33 5.67
C VAL A 69 -2.19 -8.95 4.23
N SER A 70 -2.49 -7.72 3.84
CA SER A 70 -2.00 -7.12 2.57
C SER A 70 -1.80 -5.62 2.74
N PRO A 71 -0.85 -5.02 2.03
CA PRO A 71 -0.71 -3.57 2.04
C PRO A 71 -1.91 -2.91 1.34
N ALA A 72 -2.52 -1.91 2.00
CA ALA A 72 -3.41 -0.96 1.36
C ALA A 72 -2.60 0.12 0.62
N GLY A 73 -1.38 0.39 1.08
CA GLY A 73 -0.42 1.27 0.47
C GLY A 73 0.97 1.10 1.07
N ALA A 74 1.98 1.44 0.30
CA ALA A 74 3.38 1.47 0.71
C ALA A 74 4.12 2.56 -0.05
N ALA A 75 5.11 3.18 0.58
CA ALA A 75 5.85 4.28 -0.04
C ALA A 75 7.21 4.50 0.60
N VAL A 76 8.08 5.20 -0.15
CA VAL A 76 9.36 5.72 0.33
C VAL A 76 9.30 7.24 0.55
N GLY A 77 10.24 7.76 1.32
CA GLY A 77 10.25 9.12 1.85
C GLY A 77 10.65 10.20 0.86
N LEU A 78 9.93 10.32 -0.26
CA LEU A 78 10.08 11.44 -1.19
C LEU A 78 9.23 12.64 -0.76
N PRO A 79 9.68 13.89 -1.01
CA PRO A 79 8.94 15.09 -0.68
C PRO A 79 7.53 15.09 -1.29
N LEU A 80 6.55 15.68 -0.59
CA LEU A 80 5.20 15.86 -1.10
C LEU A 80 5.08 17.16 -1.90
N SER A 81 4.40 17.11 -3.06
CA SER A 81 3.89 18.30 -3.73
C SER A 81 2.80 18.99 -2.87
N ASP A 82 2.52 20.26 -3.16
CA ASP A 82 1.47 20.98 -2.42
C ASP A 82 0.09 20.32 -2.61
N THR A 83 -0.20 19.80 -3.80
CA THR A 83 -1.42 19.02 -4.05
C THR A 83 -1.49 17.77 -3.18
N LEU A 84 -0.38 17.01 -3.06
CA LEU A 84 -0.33 15.83 -2.21
C LEU A 84 -0.45 16.19 -0.73
N LYS A 85 0.15 17.30 -0.28
CA LYS A 85 -0.04 17.80 1.09
C LYS A 85 -1.52 18.07 1.38
N GLN A 86 -2.22 18.71 0.44
CA GLN A 86 -3.65 19.00 0.59
C GLN A 86 -4.49 17.73 0.68
N ILE A 87 -4.34 16.77 -0.25
CA ILE A 87 -5.15 15.54 -0.26
C ILE A 87 -4.79 14.56 0.87
N TYR A 88 -3.59 14.68 1.45
CA TYR A 88 -3.14 13.88 2.61
C TYR A 88 -3.33 14.61 3.96
N PHE A 89 -3.92 15.80 3.95
CA PHE A 89 -4.17 16.63 5.14
C PHE A 89 -2.90 16.95 5.94
N THR A 90 -1.82 17.25 5.24
CA THR A 90 -0.52 17.58 5.84
C THR A 90 -0.12 19.05 5.62
N ASP A 91 -1.03 19.89 5.11
CA ASP A 91 -0.78 21.31 4.93
C ASP A 91 -0.33 21.98 6.23
N GLY A 92 0.71 22.81 6.12
CA GLY A 92 1.27 23.55 7.26
C GLY A 92 2.02 22.67 8.28
N VAL A 93 2.27 21.40 7.97
CA VAL A 93 3.07 20.50 8.81
C VAL A 93 4.47 20.36 8.21
N GLU A 94 5.52 20.55 9.01
CA GLU A 94 6.88 20.22 8.62
C GLU A 94 7.03 18.70 8.63
N LEU A 95 7.42 18.12 7.48
CA LEU A 95 7.49 16.69 7.29
C LEU A 95 8.93 16.21 7.18
N THR A 96 9.29 15.24 7.99
CA THR A 96 10.51 14.44 7.81
C THR A 96 10.35 13.47 6.63
N PRO A 97 11.44 12.88 6.10
CA PRO A 97 11.33 11.86 5.07
C PRO A 97 10.46 10.67 5.48
N LEU A 98 10.53 10.23 6.75
CA LEU A 98 9.67 9.14 7.25
C LEU A 98 8.19 9.56 7.31
N ALA A 99 7.91 10.80 7.75
CA ALA A 99 6.56 11.35 7.74
C ALA A 99 5.99 11.46 6.31
N CYS A 100 6.83 11.81 5.31
CA CYS A 100 6.46 11.78 3.90
C CYS A 100 6.11 10.36 3.43
N ALA A 101 6.94 9.36 3.78
CA ALA A 101 6.67 7.96 3.46
C ALA A 101 5.33 7.49 4.03
N TYR A 102 5.06 7.80 5.30
CA TYR A 102 3.79 7.45 5.94
C TYR A 102 2.59 8.16 5.30
N ALA A 103 2.69 9.46 5.07
CA ALA A 103 1.61 10.22 4.42
C ALA A 103 1.28 9.66 3.02
N ARG A 104 2.28 9.27 2.23
CA ARG A 104 2.12 8.63 0.92
C ARG A 104 1.52 7.23 1.03
N ALA A 105 2.05 6.39 1.91
CA ALA A 105 1.58 5.02 2.08
C ALA A 105 0.10 4.96 2.47
N ARG A 106 -0.32 5.77 3.44
CA ARG A 106 -1.71 5.86 3.86
C ARG A 106 -2.57 6.62 2.84
N GLY A 107 -2.02 7.67 2.25
CA GLY A 107 -2.75 8.61 1.40
C GLY A 107 -3.17 8.03 0.06
N ALA A 108 -2.51 7.01 -0.43
CA ALA A 108 -2.81 6.40 -1.73
C ALA A 108 -4.21 5.78 -1.78
N ASP A 109 -4.63 5.08 -0.73
CA ASP A 109 -5.97 4.51 -0.59
C ASP A 109 -6.49 4.78 0.82
N ARG A 110 -7.02 5.97 1.04
CA ARG A 110 -7.48 6.43 2.35
C ARG A 110 -8.67 5.63 2.89
N MET A 111 -9.48 5.07 1.98
CA MET A 111 -10.63 4.24 2.34
C MET A 111 -10.17 2.88 2.90
N SER A 112 -9.29 2.19 2.19
CA SER A 112 -8.74 0.90 2.66
C SER A 112 -7.84 1.06 3.90
N SER A 113 -7.18 2.22 4.06
CA SER A 113 -6.31 2.51 5.19
C SER A 113 -7.05 2.90 6.48
N PHE A 114 -8.36 3.02 6.46
CA PHE A 114 -9.14 3.26 7.69
C PHE A 114 -9.09 2.03 8.60
N GLY A 115 -8.50 2.18 9.79
CA GLY A 115 -8.29 1.08 10.72
C GLY A 115 -7.13 0.14 10.33
N ASP A 116 -6.12 0.66 9.66
CA ASP A 116 -4.90 -0.04 9.24
C ASP A 116 -3.95 -0.37 10.39
N PHE A 117 -2.94 -1.18 10.08
CA PHE A 117 -1.74 -1.35 10.88
C PHE A 117 -0.54 -0.72 10.13
N ILE A 118 0.25 0.07 10.83
CA ILE A 118 1.34 0.86 10.26
C ILE A 118 2.67 0.16 10.57
N SER A 119 3.54 0.02 9.56
CA SER A 119 4.94 -0.36 9.77
C SER A 119 5.87 0.69 9.19
N LEU A 120 6.93 1.02 9.95
CA LEU A 120 7.91 2.05 9.64
C LEU A 120 9.31 1.42 9.61
N SER A 121 10.13 1.78 8.61
CA SER A 121 11.48 1.23 8.45
C SER A 121 12.52 1.83 9.39
N ASP A 122 12.22 2.97 10.00
CA ASP A 122 13.12 3.78 10.81
C ASP A 122 12.49 4.14 12.15
N GLU A 123 13.29 4.79 13.03
CA GLU A 123 12.78 5.36 14.27
C GLU A 123 11.57 6.26 13.99
N CYS A 124 10.45 5.97 14.63
CA CYS A 124 9.27 6.83 14.57
C CYS A 124 9.58 8.18 15.25
N ASP A 125 9.68 9.23 14.45
CA ASP A 125 9.90 10.59 14.91
C ASP A 125 8.61 11.31 15.32
N GLU A 126 8.73 12.49 15.91
CA GLU A 126 7.61 13.28 16.37
C GLU A 126 6.67 13.68 15.22
N ALA A 127 7.20 14.07 14.06
CA ALA A 127 6.40 14.48 12.91
C ALA A 127 5.52 13.33 12.41
N THR A 128 6.08 12.13 12.30
CA THR A 128 5.35 10.90 11.92
C THR A 128 4.28 10.56 12.95
N ALA A 129 4.61 10.61 14.25
CA ALA A 129 3.66 10.33 15.33
C ALA A 129 2.49 11.31 15.35
N LEU A 130 2.72 12.58 15.06
CA LEU A 130 1.68 13.61 14.96
C LEU A 130 0.71 13.35 13.79
N LEU A 131 1.20 12.83 12.67
CA LEU A 131 0.33 12.38 11.57
C LEU A 131 -0.50 11.17 11.98
N ILE A 132 0.14 10.14 12.55
CA ILE A 132 -0.53 8.92 13.04
C ILE A 132 -1.62 9.26 14.07
N LYS A 133 -1.36 10.21 14.97
CA LYS A 133 -2.32 10.64 16.00
C LYS A 133 -3.66 11.09 15.39
N LYS A 134 -3.61 11.72 14.21
CA LYS A 134 -4.79 12.33 13.56
C LYS A 134 -5.60 11.33 12.73
N GLU A 135 -5.09 10.11 12.50
CA GLU A 135 -5.72 9.10 11.65
C GLU A 135 -6.31 7.95 12.47
N VAL A 136 -7.28 7.23 11.91
CA VAL A 136 -7.82 6.01 12.52
C VAL A 136 -6.97 4.82 12.07
N SER A 137 -6.22 4.24 13.03
CA SER A 137 -5.37 3.06 12.82
C SER A 137 -5.42 2.15 14.03
N ASP A 138 -5.07 0.89 13.88
CA ASP A 138 -5.08 -0.09 14.97
C ASP A 138 -3.80 -0.08 15.78
N GLY A 139 -2.67 0.11 15.13
CA GLY A 139 -1.37 0.13 15.78
C GLY A 139 -0.25 0.53 14.84
N VAL A 140 0.95 0.61 15.40
CA VAL A 140 2.19 0.92 14.70
C VAL A 140 3.33 0.04 15.18
N LEU A 141 4.17 -0.39 14.23
CA LEU A 141 5.43 -1.08 14.48
C LEU A 141 6.59 -0.28 13.89
N ALA A 142 7.65 -0.12 14.66
CA ALA A 142 8.91 0.51 14.25
C ALA A 142 10.10 -0.09 14.99
N PRO A 143 11.34 0.04 14.47
CA PRO A 143 12.54 -0.43 15.18
C PRO A 143 12.83 0.35 16.47
N SER A 144 12.43 1.63 16.53
CA SER A 144 12.51 2.47 17.73
C SER A 144 11.55 3.65 17.64
N TYR A 145 11.46 4.40 18.72
CA TYR A 145 10.58 5.57 18.84
C TYR A 145 11.34 6.68 19.58
N SER A 146 11.30 7.90 19.07
CA SER A 146 11.74 9.04 19.87
C SER A 146 10.87 9.17 21.14
N ALA A 147 11.41 9.72 22.20
CA ALA A 147 10.66 9.88 23.46
C ALA A 147 9.33 10.63 23.25
N LYS A 148 9.35 11.68 22.41
CA LYS A 148 8.17 12.48 22.09
C LYS A 148 7.15 11.71 21.24
N ALA A 149 7.60 10.97 20.24
CA ALA A 149 6.74 10.11 19.44
C ALA A 149 6.03 9.06 20.29
N LEU A 150 6.76 8.41 21.19
CA LEU A 150 6.20 7.40 22.09
C LEU A 150 5.13 7.99 23.03
N GLU A 151 5.38 9.19 23.59
CA GLU A 151 4.40 9.91 24.41
C GLU A 151 3.10 10.18 23.62
N ILE A 152 3.22 10.71 22.39
CA ILE A 152 2.09 11.04 21.53
C ILE A 152 1.27 9.79 21.19
N LEU A 153 1.94 8.69 20.82
CA LEU A 153 1.28 7.45 20.42
C LEU A 153 0.62 6.75 21.60
N LYS A 154 1.26 6.71 22.78
CA LYS A 154 0.68 6.13 23.99
C LYS A 154 -0.59 6.85 24.44
N ALA A 155 -0.70 8.14 24.22
CA ALA A 155 -1.91 8.92 24.56
C ALA A 155 -3.10 8.68 23.62
N LYS A 156 -2.86 8.09 22.42
CA LYS A 156 -3.92 7.81 21.43
C LYS A 156 -4.85 6.70 21.94
N LYS A 157 -6.14 6.69 21.48
CA LYS A 157 -7.20 5.74 21.91
C LYS A 157 -7.34 5.65 23.43
N ASN A 158 -7.30 6.80 24.12
CA ASN A 158 -7.39 6.86 25.59
C ASN A 158 -6.35 5.97 26.29
N GLY A 159 -5.12 5.93 25.77
CA GLY A 159 -4.03 5.15 26.33
C GLY A 159 -3.95 3.69 25.84
N ASN A 160 -4.83 3.26 24.94
CA ASN A 160 -4.90 1.86 24.49
C ASN A 160 -4.37 1.64 23.06
N TYR A 161 -3.76 2.64 22.44
CA TYR A 161 -3.20 2.48 21.10
C TYR A 161 -2.06 1.48 21.10
N LEU A 162 -2.05 0.57 20.12
CA LEU A 162 -1.04 -0.48 20.04
C LEU A 162 0.26 0.09 19.46
N VAL A 163 1.34 -0.02 20.24
CA VAL A 163 2.70 0.38 19.85
C VAL A 163 3.63 -0.81 20.05
N ILE A 164 4.25 -1.25 18.96
CA ILE A 164 5.17 -2.41 18.95
C ILE A 164 6.55 -1.97 18.48
N GLN A 165 7.57 -2.40 19.19
CA GLN A 165 8.96 -2.30 18.76
C GLN A 165 9.42 -3.64 18.20
N ILE A 166 10.14 -3.61 17.07
CA ILE A 166 10.76 -4.78 16.43
C ILE A 166 12.27 -4.73 16.60
N ASP A 167 12.90 -5.89 16.79
CA ASP A 167 14.36 -6.00 16.67
C ASP A 167 14.74 -5.94 15.16
N PRO A 168 15.40 -4.86 14.71
CA PRO A 168 15.77 -4.72 13.29
C PRO A 168 16.83 -5.73 12.82
N ASN A 169 17.55 -6.35 13.77
CA ASN A 169 18.61 -7.32 13.46
C ASN A 169 18.11 -8.77 13.42
N TYR A 170 16.84 -9.00 13.81
CA TYR A 170 16.28 -10.34 13.73
C TYR A 170 16.22 -10.82 12.28
N VAL A 171 16.66 -12.05 12.07
CA VAL A 171 16.58 -12.78 10.80
C VAL A 171 15.72 -14.03 11.02
N PRO A 172 14.66 -14.25 10.25
CA PRO A 172 13.84 -15.44 10.35
C PRO A 172 14.65 -16.71 9.99
N ALA A 173 14.15 -17.86 10.43
CA ALA A 173 14.75 -19.15 10.08
C ALA A 173 14.65 -19.41 8.56
N ASP A 174 15.53 -20.28 8.05
CA ASP A 174 15.57 -20.65 6.63
C ASP A 174 14.30 -21.39 6.17
N LEU A 175 13.59 -22.01 7.09
CA LEU A 175 12.35 -22.75 6.83
C LEU A 175 11.17 -22.10 7.56
N GLU A 176 10.07 -21.96 6.87
CA GLU A 176 8.79 -21.51 7.42
C GLU A 176 7.72 -22.59 7.30
N LYS A 177 6.77 -22.60 8.24
CA LYS A 177 5.71 -23.61 8.33
C LYS A 177 4.34 -22.99 8.36
N LYS A 178 3.40 -23.64 7.70
CA LYS A 178 1.98 -23.32 7.73
C LYS A 178 1.17 -24.60 7.93
N GLN A 179 0.13 -24.52 8.77
CA GLN A 179 -0.78 -25.65 8.98
C GLN A 179 -2.14 -25.42 8.37
N VAL A 180 -2.63 -26.40 7.61
CA VAL A 180 -3.99 -26.41 7.05
C VAL A 180 -4.59 -27.79 7.32
N PHE A 181 -5.72 -27.84 7.99
CA PHE A 181 -6.41 -29.09 8.31
C PHE A 181 -5.51 -30.14 9.00
N GLY A 182 -4.59 -29.70 9.87
CA GLY A 182 -3.63 -30.55 10.57
C GLY A 182 -2.41 -30.98 9.73
N VAL A 183 -2.40 -30.70 8.42
CA VAL A 183 -1.25 -30.96 7.56
C VAL A 183 -0.29 -29.76 7.64
N THR A 184 0.98 -30.03 7.91
CA THR A 184 2.03 -29.02 7.93
C THR A 184 2.66 -28.91 6.55
N PHE A 185 2.66 -27.70 6.02
CA PHE A 185 3.43 -27.30 4.85
C PHE A 185 4.70 -26.64 5.33
N GLU A 186 5.85 -27.03 4.74
CA GLU A 186 7.15 -26.47 5.04
C GLU A 186 7.83 -26.03 3.73
N GLN A 187 8.39 -24.84 3.71
CA GLN A 187 9.09 -24.29 2.55
C GLN A 187 10.25 -23.39 3.01
N GLY A 188 11.17 -23.09 2.09
CA GLY A 188 12.19 -22.06 2.34
C GLY A 188 11.56 -20.69 2.52
N HIS A 189 12.08 -19.93 3.49
CA HIS A 189 11.71 -18.52 3.64
C HIS A 189 12.08 -17.72 2.37
N ASN A 190 11.24 -16.78 1.97
CA ASN A 190 11.47 -16.02 0.75
C ASN A 190 12.52 -14.91 0.95
N PHE A 191 13.80 -15.27 0.95
CA PHE A 191 14.94 -14.34 1.01
C PHE A 191 15.32 -13.70 -0.32
N LEU A 192 14.50 -13.88 -1.37
CA LEU A 192 14.79 -13.29 -2.67
C LEU A 192 14.92 -11.76 -2.57
N LYS A 193 16.10 -11.25 -2.92
CA LYS A 193 16.34 -9.80 -3.01
C LYS A 193 15.92 -9.31 -4.40
N ILE A 194 15.16 -8.24 -4.41
CA ILE A 194 14.69 -7.57 -5.63
C ILE A 194 15.55 -6.34 -5.84
N ASP A 195 16.32 -6.34 -6.92
CA ASP A 195 17.19 -5.24 -7.35
C ASP A 195 17.10 -5.03 -8.88
N GLU A 196 17.81 -4.02 -9.40
CA GLU A 196 17.79 -3.71 -10.82
C GLU A 196 18.32 -4.87 -11.67
N GLN A 197 19.36 -5.55 -11.23
CA GLN A 197 19.97 -6.64 -11.99
C GLN A 197 19.02 -7.84 -12.11
N SER A 198 18.39 -8.23 -11.04
CA SER A 198 17.47 -9.38 -11.00
C SER A 198 16.13 -9.08 -11.67
N ALA A 199 15.63 -7.84 -11.55
CA ALA A 199 14.27 -7.50 -11.93
C ALA A 199 14.13 -6.77 -13.28
N LEU A 200 15.14 -5.99 -13.72
CA LEU A 200 14.98 -5.04 -14.83
C LEU A 200 15.98 -5.25 -15.98
N SER A 201 16.87 -6.25 -15.91
CA SER A 201 17.92 -6.47 -16.92
C SER A 201 17.40 -6.96 -18.28
N ASN A 202 16.24 -7.61 -18.34
CA ASN A 202 15.67 -8.17 -19.57
C ASN A 202 14.47 -7.36 -20.06
N ILE A 203 14.74 -6.30 -20.82
CA ILE A 203 13.69 -5.49 -21.47
C ILE A 203 13.29 -6.14 -22.79
N VAL A 204 12.01 -6.53 -22.91
CA VAL A 204 11.49 -7.32 -24.05
C VAL A 204 10.80 -6.48 -25.14
N THR A 205 10.37 -5.25 -24.84
CA THR A 205 9.73 -4.32 -25.77
C THR A 205 10.72 -3.60 -26.68
N LYS A 206 10.23 -2.92 -27.74
CA LYS A 206 11.04 -2.09 -28.64
C LYS A 206 11.65 -0.89 -27.92
N ASN A 207 10.82 -0.19 -27.10
CA ASN A 207 11.34 0.86 -26.22
C ASN A 207 12.18 0.21 -25.11
N LYS A 208 13.43 0.66 -24.97
CA LYS A 208 14.41 0.14 -24.01
C LYS A 208 14.74 1.13 -22.89
N THR A 209 14.05 2.27 -22.86
CA THR A 209 14.39 3.36 -21.93
C THR A 209 13.70 3.16 -20.58
N LEU A 210 14.47 3.25 -19.51
CA LEU A 210 14.02 3.34 -18.12
C LEU A 210 14.78 4.49 -17.44
N SER A 211 14.05 5.47 -16.92
CA SER A 211 14.64 6.49 -16.05
C SER A 211 14.93 5.92 -14.65
N GLU A 212 15.70 6.61 -13.83
CA GLU A 212 15.94 6.18 -12.44
C GLU A 212 14.64 6.15 -11.61
N ASP A 213 13.68 7.06 -11.90
CA ASP A 213 12.36 7.04 -11.29
C ASP A 213 11.54 5.82 -11.72
N ASP A 214 11.60 5.44 -13.01
CA ASP A 214 10.95 4.22 -13.51
C ASP A 214 11.50 2.97 -12.81
N LYS A 215 12.82 2.85 -12.76
CA LYS A 215 13.50 1.72 -12.10
C LYS A 215 13.08 1.63 -10.63
N ARG A 216 13.18 2.74 -9.89
CA ARG A 216 12.74 2.79 -8.48
C ARG A 216 11.27 2.37 -8.32
N ASN A 217 10.37 2.88 -9.15
CA ASN A 217 8.95 2.57 -9.07
C ASN A 217 8.65 1.11 -9.42
N LEU A 218 9.33 0.52 -10.41
CA LEU A 218 9.22 -0.90 -10.74
C LEU A 218 9.71 -1.80 -9.60
N ILE A 219 10.86 -1.47 -8.99
CA ILE A 219 11.39 -2.19 -7.81
C ILE A 219 10.40 -2.11 -6.63
N ILE A 220 9.88 -0.93 -6.32
CA ILE A 220 8.85 -0.76 -5.29
C ILE A 220 7.65 -1.64 -5.57
N SER A 221 7.16 -1.69 -6.82
CA SER A 221 6.00 -2.51 -7.19
C SER A 221 6.22 -3.98 -6.86
N LEU A 222 7.39 -4.54 -7.17
CA LEU A 222 7.72 -5.94 -6.92
C LEU A 222 7.87 -6.25 -5.43
N ILE A 223 8.54 -5.37 -4.67
CA ILE A 223 8.68 -5.56 -3.21
C ILE A 223 7.31 -5.51 -2.53
N VAL A 224 6.42 -4.60 -2.94
CA VAL A 224 5.04 -4.53 -2.43
C VAL A 224 4.28 -5.83 -2.75
N LEU A 225 4.42 -6.35 -3.97
CA LEU A 225 3.75 -7.58 -4.40
C LEU A 225 4.25 -8.82 -3.67
N LYS A 226 5.51 -8.87 -3.26
CA LYS A 226 6.10 -9.97 -2.46
C LYS A 226 5.33 -10.19 -1.15
N TYR A 227 4.66 -9.16 -0.62
CA TYR A 227 3.90 -9.19 0.63
C TYR A 227 2.40 -8.95 0.42
N THR A 228 1.91 -9.12 -0.80
CA THR A 228 0.49 -8.94 -1.15
C THR A 228 -0.14 -10.27 -1.53
N GLN A 229 -1.30 -10.57 -0.95
CA GLN A 229 -2.05 -11.81 -1.27
C GLN A 229 -2.34 -11.92 -2.78
N SER A 230 -1.97 -13.06 -3.35
CA SER A 230 -2.11 -13.34 -4.78
C SER A 230 -3.55 -13.66 -5.21
N ASN A 231 -3.93 -13.43 -6.48
CA ASN A 231 -3.18 -12.66 -7.48
C ASN A 231 -3.08 -11.21 -7.08
N SER A 232 -1.94 -10.60 -7.37
CA SER A 232 -1.74 -9.20 -7.03
C SER A 232 -1.09 -8.39 -8.17
N VAL A 233 -1.47 -7.11 -8.27
CA VAL A 233 -0.96 -6.12 -9.23
C VAL A 233 -0.80 -4.80 -8.50
N CYS A 234 0.30 -4.11 -8.72
CA CYS A 234 0.63 -2.85 -8.05
C CYS A 234 0.99 -1.76 -9.06
N PHE A 235 0.26 -0.64 -9.00
CA PHE A 235 0.57 0.59 -9.73
C PHE A 235 1.35 1.52 -8.81
N VAL A 236 2.47 2.04 -9.30
CA VAL A 236 3.39 2.89 -8.52
C VAL A 236 3.69 4.18 -9.29
N LYS A 237 3.70 5.29 -8.57
CA LYS A 237 4.10 6.61 -9.07
C LYS A 237 4.80 7.40 -7.97
N ASP A 238 5.88 8.09 -8.31
CA ASP A 238 6.61 8.97 -7.40
C ASP A 238 6.95 8.31 -6.06
N GLY A 239 7.43 7.06 -6.11
CA GLY A 239 7.88 6.33 -4.93
C GLY A 239 6.76 5.80 -4.02
N GLN A 240 5.52 5.72 -4.50
CA GLN A 240 4.39 5.19 -3.73
C GLN A 240 3.49 4.27 -4.55
N ALA A 241 3.00 3.20 -3.94
CA ALA A 241 1.91 2.41 -4.49
C ALA A 241 0.63 3.27 -4.50
N ILE A 242 0.08 3.51 -5.69
CA ILE A 242 -1.11 4.34 -5.89
C ILE A 242 -2.36 3.54 -6.16
N GLY A 243 -2.21 2.26 -6.50
CA GLY A 243 -3.31 1.33 -6.70
C GLY A 243 -2.85 -0.11 -6.56
N LEU A 244 -3.51 -0.86 -5.68
CA LEU A 244 -3.16 -2.23 -5.36
C LEU A 244 -4.39 -3.13 -5.49
N GLY A 245 -4.26 -4.17 -6.30
CA GLY A 245 -5.20 -5.29 -6.34
C GLY A 245 -4.60 -6.48 -5.60
N ALA A 246 -5.35 -7.08 -4.70
CA ALA A 246 -4.91 -8.20 -3.87
C ALA A 246 -5.97 -9.29 -3.81
N GLY A 247 -5.54 -10.56 -3.70
CA GLY A 247 -6.42 -11.70 -3.44
C GLY A 247 -7.42 -12.01 -4.55
N GLN A 248 -7.15 -11.62 -5.79
CA GLN A 248 -8.07 -11.83 -6.90
C GLN A 248 -7.81 -13.14 -7.62
N GLN A 249 -8.86 -13.88 -7.94
CA GLN A 249 -8.76 -15.15 -8.67
C GLN A 249 -8.45 -14.97 -10.16
N SER A 250 -8.82 -13.80 -10.73
CA SER A 250 -8.56 -13.46 -12.13
C SER A 250 -7.52 -12.34 -12.23
N ARG A 251 -6.48 -12.54 -13.06
CA ARG A 251 -5.44 -11.52 -13.30
C ARG A 251 -6.02 -10.22 -13.85
N VAL A 252 -6.92 -10.29 -14.83
CA VAL A 252 -7.51 -9.07 -15.41
C VAL A 252 -8.41 -8.34 -14.41
N HIS A 253 -9.13 -9.05 -13.53
CA HIS A 253 -9.92 -8.41 -12.47
C HIS A 253 -8.99 -7.74 -11.46
N CYS A 254 -7.86 -8.35 -11.13
CA CYS A 254 -6.84 -7.76 -10.29
C CYS A 254 -6.30 -6.46 -10.88
N THR A 255 -5.93 -6.47 -12.16
CA THR A 255 -5.44 -5.28 -12.87
C THR A 255 -6.51 -4.17 -12.93
N ARG A 256 -7.78 -4.53 -13.14
CA ARG A 256 -8.91 -3.57 -13.13
C ARG A 256 -9.08 -2.92 -11.76
N LEU A 257 -9.05 -3.70 -10.69
CA LEU A 257 -9.16 -3.20 -9.31
C LEU A 257 -7.99 -2.27 -8.95
N ALA A 258 -6.75 -2.70 -9.20
CA ALA A 258 -5.57 -1.90 -8.96
C ALA A 258 -5.60 -0.58 -9.75
N GLY A 259 -5.95 -0.66 -11.05
CA GLY A 259 -6.06 0.52 -11.90
C GLY A 259 -7.18 1.46 -11.46
N GLN A 260 -8.33 0.96 -11.00
CA GLN A 260 -9.40 1.80 -10.48
C GLN A 260 -8.96 2.58 -9.23
N LYS A 261 -8.23 1.94 -8.32
CA LYS A 261 -7.66 2.61 -7.15
C LYS A 261 -6.64 3.69 -7.55
N ALA A 262 -5.78 3.40 -8.53
CA ALA A 262 -4.85 4.38 -9.07
C ALA A 262 -5.56 5.57 -9.72
N ASP A 263 -6.65 5.33 -10.47
CA ASP A 263 -7.48 6.37 -11.05
C ASP A 263 -8.16 7.22 -9.97
N ASN A 264 -8.69 6.61 -8.91
CA ASN A 264 -9.29 7.32 -7.77
C ASN A 264 -8.26 8.20 -7.06
N TRP A 265 -7.03 7.72 -6.85
CA TRP A 265 -5.95 8.53 -6.29
C TRP A 265 -5.66 9.76 -7.16
N TRP A 266 -5.65 9.62 -8.49
CA TRP A 266 -5.42 10.72 -9.41
C TRP A 266 -6.61 11.67 -9.47
N LEU A 267 -7.85 11.17 -9.47
CA LEU A 267 -9.09 11.97 -9.45
C LEU A 267 -9.18 12.85 -8.19
N ARG A 268 -8.69 12.38 -7.05
CA ARG A 268 -8.65 13.17 -5.79
C ARG A 268 -7.80 14.44 -5.92
N GLN A 269 -6.90 14.52 -6.89
CA GLN A 269 -6.04 15.66 -7.18
C GLN A 269 -6.63 16.65 -8.19
N SER A 270 -7.81 16.34 -8.75
CA SER A 270 -8.46 17.22 -9.71
C SER A 270 -8.92 18.53 -9.07
N PRO A 271 -8.91 19.66 -9.83
CA PRO A 271 -9.43 20.94 -9.32
C PRO A 271 -10.86 20.83 -8.80
N LYS A 272 -11.69 19.97 -9.41
CA LYS A 272 -13.08 19.74 -9.02
C LYS A 272 -13.20 19.12 -7.63
N VAL A 273 -12.32 18.20 -7.27
CA VAL A 273 -12.26 17.59 -5.93
C VAL A 273 -11.58 18.52 -4.92
N LEU A 274 -10.50 19.18 -5.31
CA LEU A 274 -9.79 20.14 -4.44
C LEU A 274 -10.67 21.35 -4.08
N GLY A 275 -11.60 21.72 -4.96
CA GLY A 275 -12.55 22.80 -4.76
C GLY A 275 -13.80 22.46 -3.94
N LEU A 276 -13.96 21.22 -3.47
CA LEU A 276 -15.10 20.83 -2.64
C LEU A 276 -15.12 21.59 -1.31
N GLN A 277 -16.25 22.24 -1.02
CA GLN A 277 -16.43 23.00 0.21
C GLN A 277 -17.24 22.19 1.23
N PHE A 278 -16.57 21.65 2.21
CA PHE A 278 -17.19 20.84 3.26
C PHE A 278 -17.79 21.71 4.38
N VAL A 279 -18.83 21.21 5.05
CA VAL A 279 -19.37 21.83 6.25
C VAL A 279 -18.33 21.91 7.36
N ASP A 280 -18.46 22.91 8.25
CA ASP A 280 -17.53 23.07 9.36
C ASP A 280 -17.63 21.89 10.34
N GLY A 281 -16.49 21.42 10.83
CA GLY A 281 -16.41 20.32 11.77
C GLY A 281 -16.58 18.91 11.19
N ILE A 282 -16.69 18.74 9.87
CA ILE A 282 -16.73 17.41 9.26
C ILE A 282 -15.47 16.62 9.64
N LYS A 283 -15.64 15.38 10.06
CA LYS A 283 -14.50 14.52 10.41
C LYS A 283 -13.76 14.05 9.15
N ARG A 284 -12.46 13.79 9.29
CA ARG A 284 -11.63 13.31 8.17
C ARG A 284 -12.20 12.08 7.48
N ALA A 285 -12.63 11.08 8.24
CA ALA A 285 -13.21 9.85 7.69
C ALA A 285 -14.47 10.11 6.86
N ASP A 286 -15.36 11.00 7.36
CA ASP A 286 -16.59 11.37 6.65
C ASP A 286 -16.26 12.16 5.37
N ARG A 287 -15.26 13.04 5.43
CA ARG A 287 -14.75 13.77 4.27
C ARG A 287 -14.14 12.83 3.23
N ASP A 288 -13.30 11.87 3.66
CA ASP A 288 -12.71 10.87 2.76
C ASP A 288 -13.78 10.02 2.08
N ASN A 289 -14.77 9.56 2.84
CA ASN A 289 -15.90 8.81 2.29
C ASN A 289 -16.72 9.64 1.30
N ALA A 290 -17.01 10.89 1.63
CA ALA A 290 -17.75 11.77 0.72
C ALA A 290 -17.01 12.02 -0.60
N ILE A 291 -15.68 12.18 -0.55
CA ILE A 291 -14.86 12.30 -1.77
C ILE A 291 -14.89 11.01 -2.58
N ASP A 292 -14.75 9.86 -1.92
CA ASP A 292 -14.75 8.55 -2.59
C ASP A 292 -16.07 8.31 -3.34
N VAL A 293 -17.20 8.56 -2.67
CA VAL A 293 -18.53 8.46 -3.28
C VAL A 293 -18.71 9.49 -4.41
N TYR A 294 -18.26 10.74 -4.20
CA TYR A 294 -18.38 11.81 -5.19
C TYR A 294 -17.63 11.51 -6.49
N ILE A 295 -16.46 10.91 -6.42
CA ILE A 295 -15.68 10.48 -7.59
C ILE A 295 -16.15 9.14 -8.18
N GLY A 296 -16.95 8.38 -7.44
CA GLY A 296 -17.53 7.09 -7.83
C GLY A 296 -18.71 7.21 -8.80
N GLU A 297 -19.36 6.08 -9.05
CA GLU A 297 -20.58 6.03 -9.87
C GLU A 297 -21.84 6.32 -9.03
N GLU A 298 -21.79 6.08 -7.71
CA GLU A 298 -22.89 6.31 -6.76
C GLU A 298 -22.91 7.76 -6.22
N TYR A 299 -22.37 8.73 -6.94
CA TYR A 299 -22.20 10.13 -6.50
C TYR A 299 -23.51 10.79 -5.99
N MET A 300 -24.69 10.30 -6.45
CA MET A 300 -25.98 10.79 -5.95
C MET A 300 -26.21 10.46 -4.47
N ASP A 301 -25.48 9.50 -3.91
CA ASP A 301 -25.57 9.21 -2.46
C ASP A 301 -25.04 10.35 -1.59
N VAL A 302 -24.23 11.24 -2.15
CA VAL A 302 -23.75 12.46 -1.47
C VAL A 302 -24.28 13.75 -2.11
N LEU A 303 -24.83 13.71 -3.35
CA LEU A 303 -25.33 14.90 -4.05
C LEU A 303 -26.86 15.04 -4.07
N ALA A 304 -27.62 14.02 -3.66
CA ALA A 304 -29.08 14.10 -3.60
C ALA A 304 -29.54 15.17 -2.60
N ASP A 305 -30.69 15.77 -2.89
CA ASP A 305 -31.31 16.75 -1.98
C ASP A 305 -31.66 16.09 -0.65
N GLY A 306 -31.38 16.79 0.46
CA GLY A 306 -31.46 16.26 1.81
C GLY A 306 -30.21 15.52 2.29
N LYS A 307 -29.25 15.18 1.39
CA LYS A 307 -27.98 14.53 1.74
C LYS A 307 -26.82 15.51 1.65
N TRP A 308 -26.66 16.22 0.52
CA TRP A 308 -25.51 17.08 0.28
C TRP A 308 -25.36 18.20 1.34
N GLN A 309 -26.47 18.71 1.87
CA GLN A 309 -26.47 19.80 2.87
C GLN A 309 -25.76 19.41 4.19
N ASN A 310 -25.68 18.12 4.49
CA ASN A 310 -24.99 17.62 5.68
C ASN A 310 -23.48 17.46 5.46
N ILE A 311 -23.01 17.57 4.22
CA ILE A 311 -21.64 17.27 3.81
C ILE A 311 -20.94 18.51 3.26
N PHE A 312 -21.63 19.27 2.40
CA PHE A 312 -21.06 20.39 1.67
C PHE A 312 -21.76 21.72 2.03
N LYS A 313 -20.98 22.81 2.03
CA LYS A 313 -21.52 24.19 2.18
C LYS A 313 -22.29 24.64 0.94
N VAL A 314 -21.82 24.19 -0.22
CA VAL A 314 -22.41 24.46 -1.53
C VAL A 314 -22.55 23.13 -2.26
N LYS A 315 -23.70 22.89 -2.89
CA LYS A 315 -23.94 21.67 -3.67
C LYS A 315 -22.90 21.58 -4.80
N PRO A 316 -22.02 20.56 -4.78
CA PRO A 316 -21.08 20.37 -5.88
C PRO A 316 -21.79 20.03 -7.19
N GLU A 317 -21.21 20.46 -8.31
CA GLU A 317 -21.59 19.94 -9.62
C GLU A 317 -21.15 18.48 -9.75
N VAL A 318 -21.90 17.71 -10.55
CA VAL A 318 -21.53 16.32 -10.86
C VAL A 318 -20.16 16.30 -11.55
N PHE A 319 -19.30 15.40 -11.10
CA PHE A 319 -18.04 15.09 -11.80
C PHE A 319 -18.36 14.05 -12.88
N THR A 320 -18.59 14.54 -14.11
CA THR A 320 -19.07 13.69 -15.19
C THR A 320 -18.03 12.65 -15.63
N ARG A 321 -18.48 11.62 -16.33
CA ARG A 321 -17.62 10.58 -16.86
C ARG A 321 -16.59 11.13 -17.85
N GLU A 322 -16.97 12.09 -18.65
CA GLU A 322 -16.11 12.77 -19.63
C GLU A 322 -15.02 13.59 -18.93
N GLU A 323 -15.38 14.35 -17.90
CA GLU A 323 -14.42 15.13 -17.10
C GLU A 323 -13.43 14.23 -16.35
N LYS A 324 -13.91 13.10 -15.80
CA LYS A 324 -13.05 12.09 -15.16
C LYS A 324 -12.07 11.49 -16.16
N ALA A 325 -12.56 11.11 -17.35
CA ALA A 325 -11.74 10.53 -18.41
C ALA A 325 -10.68 11.53 -18.90
N ASP A 326 -11.05 12.80 -19.09
CA ASP A 326 -10.10 13.86 -19.45
C ASP A 326 -9.02 14.04 -18.40
N TRP A 327 -9.39 14.07 -17.11
CA TRP A 327 -8.41 14.19 -16.02
C TRP A 327 -7.49 12.98 -15.92
N ILE A 328 -8.04 11.76 -16.00
CA ILE A 328 -7.26 10.51 -15.97
C ILE A 328 -6.27 10.45 -17.13
N SER A 329 -6.65 10.92 -18.31
CA SER A 329 -5.78 10.91 -19.50
C SER A 329 -4.52 11.75 -19.36
N LYS A 330 -4.48 12.68 -18.40
CA LYS A 330 -3.32 13.53 -18.08
C LYS A 330 -2.30 12.83 -17.15
N ASN A 331 -2.67 11.69 -16.56
CA ASN A 331 -1.74 10.90 -15.76
C ASN A 331 -0.75 10.17 -16.67
N THR A 332 0.51 10.18 -16.30
CA THR A 332 1.60 9.52 -17.04
C THR A 332 2.72 9.12 -16.08
N ASN A 333 3.74 8.41 -16.59
CA ASN A 333 4.88 7.95 -15.80
C ASN A 333 4.47 7.07 -14.61
N VAL A 334 3.47 6.23 -14.81
CA VAL A 334 3.05 5.23 -13.85
C VAL A 334 3.76 3.91 -14.19
N ALA A 335 4.30 3.27 -13.18
CA ALA A 335 4.86 1.92 -13.27
C ALA A 335 3.80 0.90 -12.83
N VAL A 336 3.82 -0.29 -13.44
CA VAL A 336 3.01 -1.42 -12.98
C VAL A 336 3.85 -2.68 -12.84
N GLY A 337 3.69 -3.37 -11.72
CA GLY A 337 4.22 -4.71 -11.46
C GLY A 337 3.11 -5.73 -11.32
N SER A 338 3.42 -6.99 -11.65
CA SER A 338 2.54 -8.14 -11.47
C SER A 338 3.29 -9.29 -10.81
N ASP A 339 2.65 -9.96 -9.84
CA ASP A 339 3.23 -11.09 -9.11
C ASP A 339 3.36 -12.39 -9.93
N ALA A 340 2.70 -12.43 -11.10
CA ALA A 340 2.84 -13.47 -12.12
C ALA A 340 2.63 -12.88 -13.52
N PHE A 341 2.79 -13.70 -14.58
CA PHE A 341 2.65 -13.25 -15.96
C PHE A 341 1.24 -12.72 -16.28
N PHE A 342 1.18 -11.75 -17.20
CA PHE A 342 -0.07 -11.33 -17.80
C PHE A 342 -0.48 -12.34 -18.89
N PRO A 343 -1.65 -12.98 -18.77
CA PRO A 343 -2.05 -14.00 -19.75
C PRO A 343 -2.48 -13.42 -21.10
N PHE A 344 -2.92 -12.16 -21.14
CA PHE A 344 -3.45 -11.47 -22.33
C PHE A 344 -3.11 -9.99 -22.33
N GLY A 345 -3.13 -9.37 -23.51
CA GLY A 345 -2.87 -7.95 -23.72
C GLY A 345 -3.89 -7.00 -23.08
N ASP A 346 -5.09 -7.48 -22.70
CA ASP A 346 -6.12 -6.70 -22.03
C ASP A 346 -5.68 -6.10 -20.67
N ASN A 347 -4.71 -6.73 -20.01
CA ASN A 347 -4.07 -6.20 -18.82
C ASN A 347 -3.25 -4.94 -19.14
N ILE A 348 -2.55 -4.92 -20.27
CA ILE A 348 -1.77 -3.77 -20.75
C ILE A 348 -2.72 -2.65 -21.18
N GLU A 349 -3.82 -3.01 -21.90
CA GLU A 349 -4.88 -2.07 -22.28
C GLU A 349 -5.47 -1.37 -21.04
N ARG A 350 -5.73 -2.13 -19.97
CA ARG A 350 -6.23 -1.54 -18.72
C ARG A 350 -5.18 -0.64 -18.06
N ALA A 351 -3.94 -1.09 -17.99
CA ALA A 351 -2.85 -0.35 -17.37
C ALA A 351 -2.60 0.99 -18.10
N ARG A 352 -2.64 0.98 -19.44
CA ARG A 352 -2.49 2.16 -20.30
C ARG A 352 -3.47 3.28 -19.92
N LYS A 353 -4.73 2.94 -19.61
CA LYS A 353 -5.77 3.91 -19.23
C LYS A 353 -5.46 4.67 -17.95
N SER A 354 -4.66 4.12 -17.07
CA SER A 354 -4.22 4.75 -15.81
C SER A 354 -2.85 5.45 -15.92
N GLY A 355 -2.33 5.65 -17.13
CA GLY A 355 -1.08 6.38 -17.39
C GLY A 355 0.19 5.55 -17.26
N VAL A 356 0.10 4.22 -17.32
CA VAL A 356 1.27 3.32 -17.26
C VAL A 356 2.14 3.50 -18.49
N THR A 357 3.44 3.65 -18.25
CA THR A 357 4.50 3.75 -19.27
C THR A 357 5.55 2.65 -19.15
N VAL A 358 5.69 2.05 -17.96
CA VAL A 358 6.66 1.00 -17.70
C VAL A 358 6.04 -0.17 -16.94
N VAL A 359 6.45 -1.39 -17.28
CA VAL A 359 5.85 -2.64 -16.82
C VAL A 359 6.93 -3.63 -16.40
N VAL A 360 6.70 -4.34 -15.29
CA VAL A 360 7.51 -5.50 -14.90
C VAL A 360 6.63 -6.69 -14.55
N GLN A 361 6.97 -7.86 -15.09
CA GLN A 361 6.29 -9.12 -14.85
C GLN A 361 7.24 -10.30 -15.13
N PRO A 362 6.92 -11.52 -14.67
CA PRO A 362 7.77 -12.69 -14.91
C PRO A 362 7.94 -13.07 -16.38
N GLY A 363 6.92 -12.91 -17.21
CA GLY A 363 6.84 -13.58 -18.52
C GLY A 363 6.56 -15.07 -18.36
N GLY A 364 6.64 -15.83 -19.46
CA GLY A 364 6.42 -17.27 -19.49
C GLY A 364 4.98 -17.69 -19.84
N SER A 365 4.14 -16.77 -20.29
CA SER A 365 2.85 -17.08 -20.90
C SER A 365 3.05 -17.57 -22.35
N VAL A 366 2.21 -18.51 -22.79
CA VAL A 366 2.13 -18.90 -24.22
C VAL A 366 1.68 -17.76 -25.13
N ARG A 367 1.24 -16.65 -24.58
CA ARG A 367 0.76 -15.44 -25.28
C ARG A 367 1.63 -14.22 -25.00
N ASP A 368 2.88 -14.41 -24.58
CA ASP A 368 3.81 -13.30 -24.30
C ASP A 368 4.00 -12.38 -25.51
N ASP A 369 4.00 -12.94 -26.73
CA ASP A 369 4.07 -12.19 -27.99
C ASP A 369 2.96 -11.13 -28.11
N LEU A 370 1.73 -11.47 -27.73
CA LEU A 370 0.59 -10.55 -27.76
C LEU A 370 0.68 -9.49 -26.65
N VAL A 371 1.18 -9.87 -25.48
CA VAL A 371 1.37 -8.94 -24.35
C VAL A 371 2.49 -7.94 -24.67
N ILE A 372 3.60 -8.39 -25.23
CA ILE A 372 4.71 -7.53 -25.71
C ILE A 372 4.21 -6.61 -26.82
N LYS A 373 3.46 -7.16 -27.80
CA LYS A 373 2.89 -6.35 -28.88
C LYS A 373 2.00 -5.23 -28.37
N ALA A 374 1.12 -5.51 -27.40
CA ALA A 374 0.26 -4.48 -26.79
C ALA A 374 1.08 -3.38 -26.11
N ALA A 375 2.16 -3.73 -25.41
CA ALA A 375 3.06 -2.75 -24.81
C ALA A 375 3.81 -1.92 -25.86
N ASP A 376 4.28 -2.54 -26.96
CA ASP A 376 4.94 -1.87 -28.09
C ASP A 376 4.00 -0.89 -28.81
N ASP A 377 2.74 -1.27 -29.00
CA ASP A 377 1.73 -0.42 -29.65
C ASP A 377 1.50 0.89 -28.90
N TYR A 378 1.75 0.90 -27.59
CA TYR A 378 1.69 2.10 -26.73
C TYR A 378 3.04 2.72 -26.39
N GLY A 379 4.14 2.22 -26.96
CA GLY A 379 5.48 2.73 -26.69
C GLY A 379 5.99 2.49 -25.28
N MET A 380 5.41 1.54 -24.55
CA MET A 380 5.81 1.20 -23.18
C MET A 380 7.16 0.46 -23.16
N THR A 381 7.84 0.53 -22.01
CA THR A 381 8.98 -0.34 -21.70
C THR A 381 8.51 -1.47 -20.79
N MET A 382 8.78 -2.72 -21.17
CA MET A 382 8.42 -3.90 -20.38
C MET A 382 9.64 -4.77 -20.07
N CYS A 383 9.78 -5.13 -18.78
CA CYS A 383 10.80 -6.08 -18.33
C CYS A 383 10.16 -7.44 -18.00
N PHE A 384 10.84 -8.52 -18.42
CA PHE A 384 10.56 -9.88 -17.97
C PHE A 384 11.65 -10.31 -16.98
N ASN A 385 11.26 -10.56 -15.73
CA ASN A 385 12.23 -10.89 -14.67
C ASN A 385 12.28 -12.39 -14.32
N GLY A 386 11.35 -13.21 -14.83
CA GLY A 386 11.28 -14.63 -14.49
C GLY A 386 10.91 -14.93 -13.02
N ILE A 387 10.55 -13.91 -12.24
CA ILE A 387 10.30 -14.03 -10.80
C ILE A 387 8.81 -14.04 -10.53
N ARG A 388 8.28 -15.17 -10.02
CA ARG A 388 6.93 -15.27 -9.49
C ARG A 388 6.92 -14.92 -8.00
N LEU A 389 6.00 -14.03 -7.58
CA LEU A 389 5.92 -13.49 -6.22
C LEU A 389 4.61 -13.90 -5.52
N PHE A 390 4.15 -15.13 -5.70
CA PHE A 390 2.94 -15.59 -5.01
C PHE A 390 3.10 -15.55 -3.49
N HIS A 391 2.10 -14.99 -2.84
CA HIS A 391 1.99 -14.88 -1.39
C HIS A 391 0.61 -15.38 -0.94
N HIS A 392 0.60 -16.36 -0.05
CA HIS A 392 -0.64 -17.00 0.44
C HIS A 392 -0.61 -17.20 1.96
#